data_899072040781b126b3ae27df69314a26
#
_entry.id   899072040781b126b3ae27df69314a26
#
_cell.length_a   1.000
_cell.length_b   1.000
_cell.length_c   1.000
_cell.angle_alpha   90.00
_cell.angle_beta   90.00
_cell.angle_gamma   90.00
#
_symmetry.space_group_name_H-M   'P 1'
#
loop_
_entity.id
_entity.type
_entity.pdbx_description
1 polymer ?
#
loop_
_entity_poly.entity_id
_entity_poly.type
_entity_poly.pdbx_seq_one_letter_code
_entity_poly.pdbx_strand_id
1 'polypeptide(L)'
;LMELDAALEALEREKPKALVIRSAKPAGFFAGADIKEFENTDEVDARSRIERARAIVERLAAFNAPTIAILHGHVLGGGLELALACDYRIVAGSAKLAFPEVHLGLHPGLGGVARLTGLIDSLQAMRMMLTGKSTHESKALSLGLVDAVTEERHVRAAVRAAAAGDLKRHKASLKERVQEPVLETRAARKLAAERMRAEAAKKAPPEHYPAPWALIELWERNGHDTAAMRDAEGASFARLLAGETASNLIRAFHLRERMKRLTHVDGAGAVRQVHVIGAGSMGGDIAAWCAWHGLRVSLTDTKMEAIGDAI
;
A
#
# COMPACT_ATOMS: atom_id res chain seq x y z
N LEU A 1 -15.03 -5.36 -6.57
CA LEU A 1 -15.86 -4.91 -5.44
C LEU A 1 -17.35 -5.20 -5.64
N MET A 2 -17.92 -5.10 -6.86
CA MET A 2 -19.33 -5.42 -7.12
C MET A 2 -19.69 -6.85 -6.76
N GLU A 3 -18.83 -7.83 -7.05
CA GLU A 3 -19.04 -9.22 -6.65
C GLU A 3 -19.04 -9.39 -5.12
N LEU A 4 -18.20 -8.63 -4.43
CA LEU A 4 -18.19 -8.60 -2.97
C LEU A 4 -19.49 -8.05 -2.42
N ASP A 5 -20.01 -6.97 -3.01
CA ASP A 5 -21.29 -6.36 -2.59
C ASP A 5 -22.46 -7.34 -2.74
N ALA A 6 -22.55 -8.02 -3.88
CA ALA A 6 -23.57 -9.05 -4.13
C ALA A 6 -23.43 -10.24 -3.14
N ALA A 7 -22.19 -10.62 -2.81
CA ALA A 7 -21.94 -11.68 -1.83
C ALA A 7 -22.35 -11.25 -0.41
N LEU A 8 -22.04 -10.02 -0.02
CA LEU A 8 -22.45 -9.47 1.29
C LEU A 8 -23.97 -9.44 1.40
N GLU A 9 -24.68 -8.99 0.34
CA GLU A 9 -26.13 -8.95 0.32
C GLU A 9 -26.77 -10.34 0.48
N ALA A 10 -26.20 -11.35 -0.18
CA ALA A 10 -26.68 -12.73 -0.05
C ALA A 10 -26.46 -13.26 1.38
N LEU A 11 -25.26 -13.03 1.94
CA LEU A 11 -24.88 -13.52 3.26
C LEU A 11 -25.60 -12.82 4.42
N GLU A 12 -26.00 -11.54 4.27
CA GLU A 12 -26.82 -10.85 5.25
C GLU A 12 -28.16 -11.55 5.49
N ARG A 13 -28.73 -12.17 4.43
CA ARG A 13 -30.00 -12.94 4.52
C ARG A 13 -29.81 -14.27 5.25
N GLU A 14 -28.62 -14.87 5.16
CA GLU A 14 -28.30 -16.18 5.75
C GLU A 14 -27.93 -16.10 7.23
N LYS A 15 -27.61 -14.89 7.75
CA LYS A 15 -27.18 -14.63 9.14
C LYS A 15 -26.06 -15.55 9.61
N PRO A 16 -24.91 -15.56 8.93
CA PRO A 16 -23.81 -16.46 9.29
C PRO A 16 -23.24 -16.14 10.68
N LYS A 17 -22.61 -17.11 11.32
CA LYS A 17 -21.94 -16.92 12.62
C LYS A 17 -20.66 -16.10 12.52
N ALA A 18 -20.02 -16.06 11.38
CA ALA A 18 -18.86 -15.24 11.04
C ALA A 18 -18.70 -15.17 9.52
N LEU A 19 -18.08 -14.11 9.03
CA LEU A 19 -17.70 -13.93 7.64
C LEU A 19 -16.17 -14.01 7.50
N VAL A 20 -15.69 -14.90 6.63
CA VAL A 20 -14.25 -15.04 6.36
C VAL A 20 -13.97 -14.59 4.93
N ILE A 21 -13.07 -13.63 4.78
CA ILE A 21 -12.59 -13.17 3.48
C ILE A 21 -11.18 -13.72 3.27
N ARG A 22 -11.00 -14.45 2.17
CA ARG A 22 -9.73 -15.07 1.81
C ARG A 22 -9.54 -15.04 0.28
N SER A 23 -8.32 -14.83 -0.17
CA SER A 23 -7.95 -14.98 -1.58
C SER A 23 -7.50 -16.41 -1.89
N ALA A 24 -7.92 -16.92 -3.05
CA ALA A 24 -7.41 -18.18 -3.60
C ALA A 24 -6.15 -17.99 -4.46
N LYS A 25 -5.71 -16.75 -4.69
CA LYS A 25 -4.53 -16.45 -5.52
C LYS A 25 -3.26 -16.75 -4.74
N PRO A 26 -2.28 -17.51 -5.29
CA PRO A 26 -1.04 -17.82 -4.60
C PRO A 26 -0.19 -16.58 -4.27
N ALA A 27 -0.27 -15.53 -5.11
CA ALA A 27 0.55 -14.32 -4.98
C ALA A 27 0.20 -13.44 -3.77
N GLY A 28 -1.01 -13.57 -3.23
CA GLY A 28 -1.43 -12.81 -2.06
C GLY A 28 -2.93 -12.61 -1.92
N PHE A 29 -3.27 -11.81 -0.92
CA PHE A 29 -4.65 -11.50 -0.58
C PHE A 29 -5.30 -10.64 -1.67
N PHE A 30 -5.00 -9.34 -1.71
CA PHE A 30 -5.38 -8.42 -2.78
C PHE A 30 -4.26 -7.40 -2.98
N ALA A 31 -3.95 -7.08 -4.24
CA ALA A 31 -2.89 -6.13 -4.61
C ALA A 31 -3.41 -4.70 -4.85
N GLY A 32 -4.64 -4.40 -4.46
CA GLY A 32 -5.30 -3.12 -4.67
C GLY A 32 -6.23 -3.11 -5.90
N ALA A 33 -6.61 -1.90 -6.33
CA ALA A 33 -7.43 -1.69 -7.51
C ALA A 33 -6.65 -1.97 -8.81
N ASP A 34 -7.35 -2.27 -9.89
CA ASP A 34 -6.71 -2.29 -11.21
C ASP A 34 -6.37 -0.85 -11.62
N ILE A 35 -5.06 -0.57 -11.71
CA ILE A 35 -4.54 0.76 -12.03
C ILE A 35 -5.02 1.26 -13.40
N LYS A 36 -5.41 0.34 -14.32
CA LYS A 36 -6.00 0.70 -15.61
C LYS A 36 -7.34 1.42 -15.47
N GLU A 37 -8.09 1.12 -14.41
CA GLU A 37 -9.35 1.80 -14.14
C GLU A 37 -9.18 3.28 -13.76
N PHE A 38 -7.95 3.69 -13.43
CA PHE A 38 -7.61 5.07 -13.09
C PHE A 38 -7.23 5.93 -14.30
N GLU A 39 -7.00 5.32 -15.47
CA GLU A 39 -6.63 6.05 -16.68
C GLU A 39 -7.80 6.90 -17.19
N ASN A 40 -7.49 8.13 -17.62
CA ASN A 40 -8.45 9.05 -18.25
C ASN A 40 -9.72 9.32 -17.40
N THR A 41 -9.59 9.35 -16.09
CA THR A 41 -10.69 9.58 -15.16
C THR A 41 -10.70 11.05 -14.74
N ASP A 42 -11.81 11.76 -14.95
CA ASP A 42 -12.00 13.09 -14.40
C ASP A 42 -12.40 13.05 -12.91
N GLU A 43 -12.44 14.22 -12.27
CA GLU A 43 -12.73 14.31 -10.83
C GLU A 43 -14.14 13.82 -10.47
N VAL A 44 -15.12 14.05 -11.33
CA VAL A 44 -16.52 13.66 -11.11
C VAL A 44 -16.67 12.14 -11.17
N ASP A 45 -16.07 11.53 -12.20
CA ASP A 45 -16.04 10.08 -12.36
C ASP A 45 -15.23 9.42 -11.24
N ALA A 46 -14.06 9.97 -10.91
CA ALA A 46 -13.24 9.50 -9.80
C ALA A 46 -14.02 9.49 -8.49
N ARG A 47 -14.72 10.60 -8.21
CA ARG A 47 -15.54 10.75 -7.00
C ARG A 47 -16.68 9.73 -6.96
N SER A 48 -17.43 9.58 -8.03
CA SER A 48 -18.51 8.61 -8.11
C SER A 48 -18.04 7.17 -7.91
N ARG A 49 -16.90 6.79 -8.51
CA ARG A 49 -16.30 5.46 -8.36
C ARG A 49 -15.82 5.20 -6.94
N ILE A 50 -15.12 6.17 -6.33
CA ILE A 50 -14.59 6.01 -4.97
C ILE A 50 -15.73 5.97 -3.93
N GLU A 51 -16.79 6.77 -4.10
CA GLU A 51 -17.96 6.75 -3.22
C GLU A 51 -18.67 5.39 -3.26
N ARG A 52 -18.87 4.81 -4.44
CA ARG A 52 -19.43 3.45 -4.59
C ARG A 52 -18.52 2.38 -3.96
N ALA A 53 -17.23 2.45 -4.20
CA ALA A 53 -16.28 1.51 -3.62
C ALA A 53 -16.23 1.61 -2.09
N ARG A 54 -16.27 2.83 -1.55
CA ARG A 54 -16.36 3.08 -0.11
C ARG A 54 -17.64 2.51 0.50
N ALA A 55 -18.79 2.71 -0.15
CA ALA A 55 -20.05 2.16 0.34
C ALA A 55 -19.99 0.64 0.55
N ILE A 56 -19.33 -0.09 -0.35
CA ILE A 56 -19.13 -1.54 -0.23
C ILE A 56 -18.22 -1.88 0.95
N VAL A 57 -17.13 -1.13 1.13
CA VAL A 57 -16.19 -1.32 2.25
C VAL A 57 -16.85 -0.96 3.59
N GLU A 58 -17.68 0.08 3.64
CA GLU A 58 -18.46 0.43 4.83
C GLU A 58 -19.52 -0.64 5.15
N ARG A 59 -20.17 -1.20 4.13
CA ARG A 59 -21.10 -2.32 4.32
C ARG A 59 -20.40 -3.53 4.94
N LEU A 60 -19.19 -3.86 4.48
CA LEU A 60 -18.39 -4.91 5.11
C LEU A 60 -18.07 -4.59 6.57
N ALA A 61 -17.66 -3.34 6.86
CA ALA A 61 -17.34 -2.91 8.22
C ALA A 61 -18.56 -2.90 9.15
N ALA A 62 -19.77 -2.76 8.60
CA ALA A 62 -21.03 -2.79 9.34
C ALA A 62 -21.72 -4.17 9.35
N PHE A 63 -21.05 -5.21 8.88
CA PHE A 63 -21.63 -6.55 8.76
C PHE A 63 -22.01 -7.12 10.14
N ASN A 64 -23.21 -7.70 10.25
CA ASN A 64 -23.81 -8.17 11.52
C ASN A 64 -23.25 -9.49 12.09
N ALA A 65 -22.04 -9.86 11.70
CA ALA A 65 -21.32 -11.01 12.27
C ALA A 65 -19.82 -10.71 12.26
N PRO A 66 -19.00 -11.33 13.11
CA PRO A 66 -17.56 -11.13 13.08
C PRO A 66 -16.96 -11.34 11.69
N THR A 67 -16.26 -10.35 11.19
CA THR A 67 -15.59 -10.36 9.89
C THR A 67 -14.10 -10.63 10.06
N ILE A 68 -13.55 -11.59 9.30
CA ILE A 68 -12.19 -12.08 9.48
C ILE A 68 -11.47 -12.10 8.13
N ALA A 69 -10.43 -11.29 7.96
CA ALA A 69 -9.57 -11.33 6.79
C ALA A 69 -8.40 -12.30 7.02
N ILE A 70 -8.25 -13.28 6.12
CA ILE A 70 -7.09 -14.20 6.10
C ILE A 70 -6.11 -13.70 5.07
N LEU A 71 -5.00 -13.16 5.54
CA LEU A 71 -3.99 -12.45 4.78
C LEU A 71 -2.81 -13.36 4.46
N HIS A 72 -2.28 -13.27 3.25
CA HIS A 72 -1.02 -13.91 2.84
C HIS A 72 -0.41 -13.17 1.65
N GLY A 73 0.89 -13.36 1.43
CA GLY A 73 1.61 -12.77 0.30
C GLY A 73 1.46 -11.25 0.24
N HIS A 74 1.03 -10.71 -0.89
CA HIS A 74 0.83 -9.27 -1.06
C HIS A 74 -0.55 -8.81 -0.56
N VAL A 75 -0.55 -7.81 0.33
CA VAL A 75 -1.73 -7.15 0.90
C VAL A 75 -1.54 -5.65 0.72
N LEU A 76 -1.95 -5.11 -0.43
CA LEU A 76 -1.54 -3.78 -0.87
C LEU A 76 -2.73 -2.87 -1.14
N GLY A 77 -2.58 -1.59 -0.79
CA GLY A 77 -3.53 -0.53 -1.14
C GLY A 77 -4.96 -0.84 -0.75
N GLY A 78 -5.91 -0.73 -1.68
CA GLY A 78 -7.30 -1.07 -1.45
C GLY A 78 -7.54 -2.49 -0.88
N GLY A 79 -6.61 -3.43 -1.10
CA GLY A 79 -6.65 -4.74 -0.48
C GLY A 79 -6.38 -4.70 1.02
N LEU A 80 -5.46 -3.83 1.45
CA LEU A 80 -5.23 -3.59 2.87
C LEU A 80 -6.39 -2.78 3.49
N GLU A 81 -6.98 -1.82 2.74
CA GLU A 81 -8.17 -1.09 3.18
C GLU A 81 -9.36 -2.02 3.43
N LEU A 82 -9.56 -3.01 2.54
CA LEU A 82 -10.57 -4.05 2.73
C LEU A 82 -10.30 -4.90 4.00
N ALA A 83 -9.04 -5.27 4.23
CA ALA A 83 -8.65 -5.99 5.43
C ALA A 83 -8.86 -5.17 6.70
N LEU A 84 -8.62 -3.86 6.65
CA LEU A 84 -8.87 -2.93 7.76
C LEU A 84 -10.36 -2.73 8.06
N ALA A 85 -11.24 -3.00 7.10
CA ALA A 85 -12.68 -2.98 7.31
C ALA A 85 -13.21 -4.22 8.04
N CYS A 86 -12.43 -5.30 8.11
CA CYS A 86 -12.78 -6.49 8.88
C CYS A 86 -12.48 -6.30 10.39
N ASP A 87 -13.21 -7.02 11.24
CA ASP A 87 -12.96 -7.02 12.69
C ASP A 87 -11.60 -7.62 13.04
N TYR A 88 -11.20 -8.69 12.34
CA TYR A 88 -9.96 -9.42 12.60
C TYR A 88 -9.14 -9.59 11.31
N ARG A 89 -7.81 -9.50 11.45
CA ARG A 89 -6.80 -9.71 10.41
C ARG A 89 -5.84 -10.79 10.87
N ILE A 90 -5.88 -11.95 10.22
CA ILE A 90 -5.03 -13.10 10.55
C ILE A 90 -4.09 -13.35 9.37
N VAL A 91 -2.79 -13.33 9.60
CA VAL A 91 -1.81 -13.69 8.58
C VAL A 91 -1.58 -15.19 8.59
N ALA A 92 -1.74 -15.83 7.43
CA ALA A 92 -1.44 -17.23 7.20
C ALA A 92 -0.08 -17.36 6.48
N GLY A 93 0.94 -17.83 7.19
CA GLY A 93 2.32 -17.90 6.71
C GLY A 93 3.00 -16.54 6.73
N SER A 94 3.33 -16.00 5.56
CA SER A 94 3.98 -14.68 5.41
C SER A 94 3.12 -13.69 4.65
N ALA A 95 3.25 -12.40 4.98
CA ALA A 95 2.57 -11.32 4.28
C ALA A 95 3.40 -10.04 4.22
N LYS A 96 3.21 -9.28 3.13
CA LYS A 96 3.75 -7.93 2.94
C LYS A 96 2.59 -6.97 2.85
N LEU A 97 2.41 -6.14 3.87
CA LEU A 97 1.32 -5.18 3.97
C LEU A 97 1.85 -3.79 3.66
N ALA A 98 1.21 -3.06 2.74
CA ALA A 98 1.63 -1.71 2.39
C ALA A 98 0.51 -0.85 1.81
N PHE A 99 0.72 0.46 1.86
CA PHE A 99 -0.02 1.47 1.11
C PHE A 99 0.89 2.12 0.07
N PRO A 100 1.05 1.52 -1.13
CA PRO A 100 1.98 2.00 -2.15
C PRO A 100 1.42 3.16 -2.99
N GLU A 101 0.22 3.67 -2.71
CA GLU A 101 -0.50 4.67 -3.47
C GLU A 101 0.33 5.93 -3.70
N VAL A 102 1.17 6.32 -2.75
CA VAL A 102 2.04 7.48 -2.84
C VAL A 102 2.98 7.44 -4.05
N HIS A 103 3.37 6.25 -4.50
CA HIS A 103 4.19 6.06 -5.70
C HIS A 103 3.42 6.29 -7.01
N LEU A 104 2.09 6.36 -6.93
CA LEU A 104 1.20 6.72 -8.04
C LEU A 104 0.65 8.15 -7.90
N GLY A 105 1.16 8.94 -6.96
CA GLY A 105 0.67 10.29 -6.71
C GLY A 105 -0.70 10.32 -6.00
N LEU A 106 -1.03 9.27 -5.29
CA LEU A 106 -2.29 9.08 -4.57
C LEU A 106 -2.03 8.80 -3.07
N HIS A 107 -3.07 8.74 -2.28
CA HIS A 107 -3.10 8.18 -0.93
C HIS A 107 -4.26 7.17 -0.82
N PRO A 108 -4.42 6.39 0.26
CA PRO A 108 -5.59 5.52 0.44
C PRO A 108 -6.89 6.31 0.28
N GLY A 109 -7.93 5.67 -0.28
CA GLY A 109 -9.19 6.36 -0.62
C GLY A 109 -10.47 5.65 -0.17
N LEU A 110 -10.36 4.42 0.36
CA LEU A 110 -11.49 3.60 0.80
C LEU A 110 -11.70 3.61 2.32
N GLY A 111 -11.19 4.61 3.01
CA GLY A 111 -11.20 4.73 4.46
C GLY A 111 -9.94 4.19 5.14
N GLY A 112 -8.89 3.94 4.38
CA GLY A 112 -7.62 3.41 4.87
C GLY A 112 -6.89 4.37 5.80
N VAL A 113 -6.91 5.67 5.51
CA VAL A 113 -6.31 6.69 6.37
C VAL A 113 -6.98 6.68 7.74
N ALA A 114 -8.31 6.78 7.76
CA ALA A 114 -9.08 6.81 8.99
C ALA A 114 -8.93 5.51 9.82
N ARG A 115 -9.02 4.34 9.15
CA ARG A 115 -8.94 3.05 9.85
C ARG A 115 -7.54 2.75 10.36
N LEU A 116 -6.51 3.06 9.57
CA LEU A 116 -5.13 2.77 9.98
C LEU A 116 -4.69 3.65 11.13
N THR A 117 -4.97 4.97 11.07
CA THR A 117 -4.63 5.91 12.16
C THR A 117 -5.42 5.68 13.44
N GLY A 118 -6.60 5.06 13.34
CA GLY A 118 -7.39 4.63 14.51
C GLY A 118 -7.02 3.24 15.04
N LEU A 119 -6.26 2.44 14.29
CA LEU A 119 -5.92 1.07 14.66
C LEU A 119 -4.54 0.95 15.31
N ILE A 120 -3.54 1.66 14.77
CA ILE A 120 -2.16 1.65 15.25
C ILE A 120 -1.72 3.07 15.59
N ASP A 121 -0.53 3.22 16.21
CA ASP A 121 0.08 4.55 16.43
C ASP A 121 -0.01 5.41 15.18
N SER A 122 -0.62 6.60 15.30
CA SER A 122 -0.96 7.43 14.14
C SER A 122 0.27 7.95 13.40
N LEU A 123 1.42 8.16 14.07
CA LEU A 123 2.66 8.53 13.40
C LEU A 123 3.24 7.35 12.59
N GLN A 124 3.12 6.13 13.09
CA GLN A 124 3.51 4.94 12.35
C GLN A 124 2.58 4.71 11.15
N ALA A 125 1.28 4.91 11.32
CA ALA A 125 0.29 4.86 10.24
C ALA A 125 0.63 5.86 9.13
N MET A 126 0.86 7.12 9.48
CA MET A 126 1.26 8.16 8.55
C MET A 126 2.58 7.82 7.83
N ARG A 127 3.57 7.31 8.58
CA ARG A 127 4.84 6.88 7.99
C ARG A 127 4.68 5.78 6.96
N MET A 128 3.83 4.77 7.22
CA MET A 128 3.54 3.70 6.27
C MET A 128 2.95 4.26 4.97
N MET A 129 1.94 5.13 5.07
CA MET A 129 1.27 5.72 3.91
C MET A 129 2.14 6.72 3.16
N LEU A 130 2.91 7.57 3.85
CA LEU A 130 3.80 8.56 3.22
C LEU A 130 5.01 7.94 2.53
N THR A 131 5.43 6.75 2.93
CA THR A 131 6.61 6.09 2.35
C THR A 131 6.27 4.95 1.38
N GLY A 132 5.06 4.43 1.42
CA GLY A 132 4.65 3.25 0.63
C GLY A 132 5.43 1.97 0.99
N LYS A 133 6.22 1.98 2.05
CA LYS A 133 7.06 0.84 2.44
C LYS A 133 6.23 -0.30 3.01
N SER A 134 6.58 -1.52 2.60
CA SER A 134 5.92 -2.72 3.12
C SER A 134 6.35 -3.05 4.54
N THR A 135 5.39 -3.54 5.32
CA THR A 135 5.56 -4.08 6.67
C THR A 135 5.33 -5.59 6.61
N HIS A 136 6.26 -6.37 7.15
CA HIS A 136 6.13 -7.83 7.23
C HIS A 136 5.27 -8.24 8.43
N GLU A 137 4.78 -9.46 8.42
CA GLU A 137 3.82 -10.03 9.38
C GLU A 137 4.25 -9.87 10.86
N SER A 138 5.52 -10.11 11.18
CA SER A 138 6.04 -9.99 12.56
C SER A 138 5.96 -8.53 13.06
N LYS A 139 6.33 -7.57 12.21
CA LYS A 139 6.22 -6.15 12.53
C LYS A 139 4.76 -5.70 12.56
N ALA A 140 3.94 -6.18 11.63
CA ALA A 140 2.51 -5.89 11.59
C ALA A 140 1.80 -6.35 12.88
N LEU A 141 2.15 -7.55 13.39
CA LEU A 141 1.64 -8.05 14.67
C LEU A 141 2.11 -7.16 15.83
N SER A 142 3.38 -6.78 15.86
CA SER A 142 3.92 -5.93 16.94
C SER A 142 3.34 -4.51 16.95
N LEU A 143 2.82 -4.03 15.82
CA LEU A 143 2.12 -2.74 15.70
C LEU A 143 0.62 -2.84 15.99
N GLY A 144 0.05 -4.06 16.09
CA GLY A 144 -1.40 -4.23 16.16
C GLY A 144 -2.12 -4.09 14.83
N LEU A 145 -1.39 -4.01 13.72
CA LEU A 145 -1.97 -3.96 12.38
C LEU A 145 -2.67 -5.27 12.02
N VAL A 146 -2.17 -6.40 12.53
CA VAL A 146 -2.80 -7.71 12.43
C VAL A 146 -2.97 -8.32 13.81
N ASP A 147 -4.01 -9.15 13.98
CA ASP A 147 -4.40 -9.72 15.28
C ASP A 147 -3.69 -11.04 15.57
N ALA A 148 -3.29 -11.79 14.53
CA ALA A 148 -2.53 -13.03 14.67
C ALA A 148 -1.68 -13.31 13.43
N VAL A 149 -0.60 -14.07 13.66
CA VAL A 149 0.22 -14.70 12.63
C VAL A 149 0.23 -16.20 12.91
N THR A 150 -0.09 -17.03 11.93
CA THR A 150 -0.21 -18.46 12.11
C THR A 150 0.21 -19.23 10.84
N GLU A 151 0.45 -20.52 10.98
CA GLU A 151 0.63 -21.39 9.82
C GLU A 151 -0.73 -21.78 9.23
N GLU A 152 -0.74 -22.13 7.95
CA GLU A 152 -1.95 -22.51 7.21
C GLU A 152 -2.80 -23.58 7.94
N ARG A 153 -2.14 -24.60 8.49
CA ARG A 153 -2.81 -25.69 9.22
C ARG A 153 -3.60 -25.22 10.46
N HIS A 154 -3.27 -24.05 11.02
CA HIS A 154 -3.89 -23.52 12.23
C HIS A 154 -4.91 -22.40 11.94
N VAL A 155 -5.07 -21.97 10.68
CA VAL A 155 -6.02 -20.90 10.28
C VAL A 155 -7.43 -21.19 10.79
N ARG A 156 -7.91 -22.43 10.66
CA ARG A 156 -9.27 -22.79 11.13
C ARG A 156 -9.46 -22.59 12.63
N ALA A 157 -8.42 -22.87 13.42
CA ALA A 157 -8.47 -22.67 14.87
C ALA A 157 -8.47 -21.16 15.20
N ALA A 158 -7.63 -20.38 14.53
CA ALA A 158 -7.57 -18.93 14.69
C ALA A 158 -8.90 -18.25 14.28
N VAL A 159 -9.52 -18.69 13.19
CA VAL A 159 -10.86 -18.22 12.75
C VAL A 159 -11.92 -18.51 13.81
N ARG A 160 -11.94 -19.71 14.39
CA ARG A 160 -12.91 -20.04 15.46
C ARG A 160 -12.70 -19.16 16.69
N ALA A 161 -11.46 -18.94 17.10
CA ALA A 161 -11.13 -18.07 18.22
C ALA A 161 -11.56 -16.60 17.94
N ALA A 162 -11.32 -16.10 16.72
CA ALA A 162 -11.76 -14.77 16.31
C ALA A 162 -13.30 -14.66 16.31
N ALA A 163 -14.00 -15.64 15.75
CA ALA A 163 -15.46 -15.68 15.70
C ALA A 163 -16.11 -15.78 17.09
N ALA A 164 -15.42 -16.41 18.06
CA ALA A 164 -15.86 -16.49 19.46
C ALA A 164 -15.46 -15.25 20.29
N GLY A 165 -14.65 -14.32 19.74
CA GLY A 165 -14.12 -13.18 20.49
C GLY A 165 -12.95 -13.54 21.43
N ASP A 166 -12.41 -14.75 21.32
CA ASP A 166 -11.31 -15.25 22.18
C ASP A 166 -9.93 -14.87 21.67
N LEU A 167 -9.83 -14.34 20.44
CA LEU A 167 -8.55 -13.90 19.87
C LEU A 167 -8.06 -12.64 20.58
N LYS A 168 -6.91 -12.74 21.25
CA LYS A 168 -6.32 -11.60 21.97
C LYS A 168 -5.87 -10.54 20.96
N ARG A 169 -6.44 -9.36 21.07
CA ARG A 169 -6.00 -8.19 20.30
C ARG A 169 -4.72 -7.58 20.88
N HIS A 170 -3.97 -6.89 20.03
CA HIS A 170 -2.81 -6.12 20.47
C HIS A 170 -3.19 -5.14 21.58
N LYS A 171 -2.35 -5.07 22.60
CA LYS A 171 -2.49 -4.05 23.65
C LYS A 171 -1.50 -2.93 23.38
N ALA A 172 -2.01 -1.72 23.25
CA ALA A 172 -1.18 -0.53 23.09
C ALA A 172 -0.09 -0.47 24.16
N SER A 173 1.13 -0.21 23.75
CA SER A 173 2.28 -0.03 24.63
C SER A 173 2.09 1.20 25.52
N LEU A 174 2.86 1.31 26.61
CA LEU A 174 2.78 2.49 27.48
C LEU A 174 3.08 3.79 26.70
N LYS A 175 4.01 3.73 25.76
CA LYS A 175 4.34 4.86 24.90
C LYS A 175 3.16 5.30 24.03
N GLU A 176 2.49 4.37 23.37
CA GLU A 176 1.31 4.63 22.54
C GLU A 176 0.18 5.22 23.40
N ARG A 177 -0.08 4.65 24.58
CA ARG A 177 -1.10 5.13 25.52
C ARG A 177 -0.89 6.57 26.00
N VAL A 178 0.35 7.07 26.01
CA VAL A 178 0.67 8.44 26.37
C VAL A 178 0.71 9.35 25.15
N GLN A 179 1.23 8.85 24.02
CA GLN A 179 1.44 9.64 22.81
C GLN A 179 0.12 9.96 22.09
N GLU A 180 -0.78 8.98 21.96
CA GLU A 180 -2.04 9.18 21.24
C GLU A 180 -2.91 10.30 21.82
N PRO A 181 -3.20 10.37 23.15
CA PRO A 181 -3.96 11.48 23.70
C PRO A 181 -3.30 12.85 23.49
N VAL A 182 -1.98 12.92 23.44
CA VAL A 182 -1.26 14.17 23.12
C VAL A 182 -1.50 14.57 21.68
N LEU A 183 -1.44 13.63 20.73
CA LEU A 183 -1.71 13.86 19.31
C LEU A 183 -3.19 14.15 19.01
N GLU A 184 -4.12 13.88 19.95
CA GLU A 184 -5.49 14.34 19.84
C GLU A 184 -5.61 15.87 19.93
N THR A 185 -4.64 16.53 20.56
CA THR A 185 -4.63 18.00 20.61
C THR A 185 -4.25 18.60 19.25
N ARG A 186 -4.95 19.65 18.82
CA ARG A 186 -4.66 20.35 17.56
C ARG A 186 -3.23 20.88 17.51
N ALA A 187 -2.70 21.36 18.61
CA ALA A 187 -1.35 21.94 18.69
C ALA A 187 -0.26 20.88 18.43
N ALA A 188 -0.36 19.71 19.08
CA ALA A 188 0.62 18.63 18.90
C ALA A 188 0.52 18.02 17.50
N ARG A 189 -0.71 17.84 16.97
CA ARG A 189 -0.91 17.39 15.58
C ARG A 189 -0.29 18.34 14.56
N LYS A 190 -0.51 19.67 14.74
CA LYS A 190 0.10 20.68 13.88
C LYS A 190 1.62 20.59 13.88
N LEU A 191 2.24 20.49 15.05
CA LEU A 191 3.69 20.35 15.16
C LEU A 191 4.22 19.07 14.49
N ALA A 192 3.52 17.96 14.65
CA ALA A 192 3.87 16.71 13.98
C ALA A 192 3.70 16.82 12.45
N ALA A 193 2.61 17.43 11.97
CA ALA A 193 2.37 17.69 10.57
C ALA A 193 3.44 18.60 9.94
N GLU A 194 3.87 19.64 10.63
CA GLU A 194 4.97 20.52 10.18
C GLU A 194 6.29 19.73 10.01
N ARG A 195 6.60 18.82 10.94
CA ARG A 195 7.77 17.94 10.81
C ARG A 195 7.65 16.99 9.61
N MET A 196 6.47 16.40 9.39
CA MET A 196 6.23 15.53 8.23
C MET A 196 6.37 16.32 6.93
N ARG A 197 5.85 17.55 6.85
CA ARG A 197 6.01 18.44 5.69
C ARG A 197 7.47 18.78 5.43
N ALA A 198 8.24 19.10 6.46
CA ALA A 198 9.67 19.37 6.34
C ALA A 198 10.46 18.16 5.82
N GLU A 199 10.04 16.95 6.19
CA GLU A 199 10.62 15.71 5.65
C GLU A 199 10.17 15.44 4.22
N ALA A 200 8.89 15.62 3.93
CA ALA A 200 8.33 15.44 2.59
C ALA A 200 8.95 16.41 1.57
N ALA A 201 9.15 17.68 1.93
CA ALA A 201 9.74 18.71 1.08
C ALA A 201 11.12 18.33 0.50
N LYS A 202 11.90 17.54 1.24
CA LYS A 202 13.22 17.07 0.79
C LYS A 202 13.16 16.11 -0.41
N LYS A 203 12.04 15.42 -0.61
CA LYS A 203 11.91 14.33 -1.59
C LYS A 203 10.71 14.49 -2.53
N ALA A 204 9.70 15.20 -2.09
CA ALA A 204 8.42 15.32 -2.76
C ALA A 204 7.90 16.77 -2.63
N PRO A 205 8.48 17.74 -3.35
CA PRO A 205 8.02 19.10 -3.36
C PRO A 205 6.55 19.17 -3.81
N PRO A 206 5.71 20.04 -3.18
CA PRO A 206 4.25 20.01 -3.34
C PRO A 206 3.79 20.27 -4.78
N GLU A 207 4.53 21.06 -5.53
CA GLU A 207 4.27 21.38 -6.93
C GLU A 207 4.40 20.17 -7.86
N HIS A 208 5.19 19.16 -7.48
CA HIS A 208 5.41 17.94 -8.26
C HIS A 208 4.74 16.71 -7.66
N TYR A 209 4.60 16.68 -6.34
CA TYR A 209 4.07 15.51 -5.62
C TYR A 209 3.04 15.93 -4.57
N PRO A 210 1.80 16.25 -4.96
CA PRO A 210 0.78 16.77 -4.04
C PRO A 210 0.25 15.72 -3.04
N ALA A 211 0.34 14.42 -3.35
CA ALA A 211 -0.27 13.37 -2.53
C ALA A 211 0.23 13.30 -1.07
N PRO A 212 1.56 13.35 -0.78
CA PRO A 212 2.03 13.40 0.59
C PRO A 212 1.49 14.59 1.38
N TRP A 213 1.35 15.76 0.73
CA TRP A 213 0.86 16.99 1.34
C TRP A 213 -0.63 16.92 1.65
N ALA A 214 -1.41 16.40 0.70
CA ALA A 214 -2.84 16.15 0.89
C ALA A 214 -3.09 15.16 2.04
N LEU A 215 -2.31 14.09 2.13
CA LEU A 215 -2.41 13.11 3.21
C LEU A 215 -2.08 13.72 4.58
N ILE A 216 -1.01 14.52 4.68
CA ILE A 216 -0.64 15.22 5.92
C ILE A 216 -1.74 16.20 6.34
N GLU A 217 -2.30 16.95 5.38
CA GLU A 217 -3.40 17.88 5.62
C GLU A 217 -4.66 17.18 6.11
N LEU A 218 -5.04 16.04 5.50
CA LEU A 218 -6.16 15.22 5.95
C LEU A 218 -6.01 14.82 7.42
N TRP A 219 -4.85 14.28 7.79
CA TRP A 219 -4.59 13.85 9.15
C TRP A 219 -4.56 15.02 10.14
N GLU A 220 -3.90 16.12 9.78
CA GLU A 220 -3.82 17.30 10.63
C GLU A 220 -5.19 17.89 10.94
N ARG A 221 -6.05 18.00 9.91
CA ARG A 221 -7.40 18.62 10.06
C ARG A 221 -8.36 17.75 10.83
N ASN A 222 -8.42 16.47 10.53
CA ASN A 222 -9.47 15.59 11.03
C ASN A 222 -9.05 14.81 12.28
N GLY A 223 -7.76 14.51 12.45
CA GLY A 223 -7.24 13.79 13.63
C GLY A 223 -7.95 12.46 13.84
N HIS A 224 -8.58 12.28 15.00
CA HIS A 224 -9.32 11.07 15.37
C HIS A 224 -10.81 11.10 15.01
N ASP A 225 -11.28 12.17 14.36
CA ASP A 225 -12.64 12.16 13.81
C ASP A 225 -12.68 11.27 12.56
N THR A 226 -12.93 10.00 12.81
CA THR A 226 -12.90 8.98 11.75
C THR A 226 -14.01 9.17 10.71
N ALA A 227 -15.13 9.79 11.06
CA ALA A 227 -16.19 10.07 10.11
C ALA A 227 -15.80 11.22 9.18
N ALA A 228 -15.40 12.36 9.74
CA ALA A 228 -14.89 13.49 8.96
C ALA A 228 -13.66 13.12 8.12
N MET A 229 -12.76 12.29 8.67
CA MET A 229 -11.59 11.80 7.94
C MET A 229 -11.99 10.99 6.71
N ARG A 230 -12.92 10.04 6.84
CA ARG A 230 -13.37 9.21 5.72
C ARG A 230 -14.01 10.03 4.61
N ASP A 231 -14.83 11.03 4.97
CA ASP A 231 -15.48 11.89 3.98
C ASP A 231 -14.47 12.76 3.23
N ALA A 232 -13.54 13.36 3.95
CA ALA A 232 -12.47 14.17 3.37
C ALA A 232 -11.49 13.32 2.54
N GLU A 233 -11.21 12.09 2.93
CA GLU A 233 -10.32 11.13 2.26
C GLU A 233 -10.78 10.84 0.83
N GLY A 234 -12.06 10.47 0.64
CA GLY A 234 -12.60 10.19 -0.68
C GLY A 234 -12.55 11.40 -1.63
N ALA A 235 -12.90 12.59 -1.14
CA ALA A 235 -12.83 13.82 -1.93
C ALA A 235 -11.38 14.20 -2.30
N SER A 236 -10.44 14.02 -1.38
CA SER A 236 -9.02 14.27 -1.62
C SER A 236 -8.43 13.28 -2.62
N PHE A 237 -8.76 11.98 -2.51
CA PHE A 237 -8.36 10.95 -3.46
C PHE A 237 -8.83 11.28 -4.88
N ALA A 238 -10.11 11.65 -5.06
CA ALA A 238 -10.67 11.96 -6.36
C ALA A 238 -9.94 13.15 -7.05
N ARG A 239 -9.64 14.21 -6.30
CA ARG A 239 -8.86 15.36 -6.80
C ARG A 239 -7.45 14.96 -7.22
N LEU A 240 -6.77 14.13 -6.42
CA LEU A 240 -5.42 13.65 -6.76
C LEU A 240 -5.45 12.77 -8.01
N LEU A 241 -6.44 11.89 -8.14
CA LEU A 241 -6.57 10.99 -9.29
C LEU A 241 -6.82 11.75 -10.58
N ALA A 242 -7.61 12.82 -10.55
CA ALA A 242 -7.84 13.70 -11.70
C ALA A 242 -6.64 14.61 -12.03
N GLY A 243 -5.62 14.65 -11.17
CA GLY A 243 -4.45 15.50 -11.32
C GLY A 243 -3.41 14.95 -12.31
N GLU A 244 -2.65 15.86 -12.92
CA GLU A 244 -1.58 15.50 -13.88
C GLU A 244 -0.50 14.61 -13.27
N THR A 245 -0.15 14.82 -12.00
CA THR A 245 0.87 14.02 -11.32
C THR A 245 0.46 12.55 -11.25
N ALA A 246 -0.77 12.23 -10.84
CA ALA A 246 -1.25 10.86 -10.80
C ALA A 246 -1.29 10.24 -12.20
N SER A 247 -1.82 10.94 -13.20
CA SER A 247 -1.86 10.50 -14.59
C SER A 247 -0.45 10.16 -15.12
N ASN A 248 0.52 11.04 -14.89
CA ASN A 248 1.90 10.84 -15.34
C ASN A 248 2.60 9.68 -14.60
N LEU A 249 2.40 9.54 -13.29
CA LEU A 249 2.98 8.44 -12.52
C LEU A 249 2.36 7.08 -12.88
N ILE A 250 1.05 7.03 -13.12
CA ILE A 250 0.36 5.85 -13.62
C ILE A 250 0.90 5.45 -14.99
N ARG A 251 1.04 6.42 -15.90
CA ARG A 251 1.66 6.19 -17.22
C ARG A 251 3.09 5.65 -17.09
N ALA A 252 3.91 6.27 -16.24
CA ALA A 252 5.28 5.81 -15.99
C ALA A 252 5.31 4.39 -15.42
N PHE A 253 4.37 4.05 -14.51
CA PHE A 253 4.21 2.70 -14.00
C PHE A 253 3.92 1.70 -15.13
N HIS A 254 2.95 1.96 -16.01
CA HIS A 254 2.63 1.08 -17.12
C HIS A 254 3.79 0.92 -18.12
N LEU A 255 4.51 1.99 -18.42
CA LEU A 255 5.70 1.93 -19.27
C LEU A 255 6.77 1.02 -18.66
N ARG A 256 7.03 1.16 -17.35
CA ARG A 256 7.99 0.31 -16.63
C ARG A 256 7.56 -1.17 -16.64
N GLU A 257 6.29 -1.46 -16.40
CA GLU A 257 5.78 -2.83 -16.44
C GLU A 257 5.82 -3.42 -17.87
N ARG A 258 5.57 -2.60 -18.89
CA ARG A 258 5.75 -3.00 -20.30
C ARG A 258 7.21 -3.32 -20.59
N MET A 259 8.16 -2.50 -20.16
CA MET A 259 9.58 -2.76 -20.33
C MET A 259 10.00 -4.07 -19.68
N LYS A 260 9.56 -4.36 -18.46
CA LYS A 260 9.84 -5.64 -17.79
C LYS A 260 9.36 -6.85 -18.60
N ARG A 261 8.18 -6.76 -19.25
CA ARG A 261 7.65 -7.84 -20.09
C ARG A 261 8.48 -8.04 -21.36
N LEU A 262 9.06 -6.97 -21.92
CA LEU A 262 9.90 -7.07 -23.11
C LEU A 262 11.23 -7.79 -22.85
N THR A 263 11.66 -7.89 -21.59
CA THR A 263 12.86 -8.62 -21.20
C THR A 263 12.64 -10.15 -21.09
N HIS A 264 11.39 -10.60 -21.08
CA HIS A 264 11.03 -12.02 -21.09
C HIS A 264 10.74 -12.43 -22.54
N VAL A 265 11.76 -12.94 -23.22
CA VAL A 265 11.62 -13.55 -24.55
C VAL A 265 11.63 -15.06 -24.35
N ASP A 266 10.47 -15.68 -24.57
CA ASP A 266 10.35 -17.14 -24.53
C ASP A 266 11.31 -17.76 -25.56
N GLY A 267 12.17 -18.66 -25.10
CA GLY A 267 13.16 -19.33 -25.97
C GLY A 267 14.46 -18.55 -26.18
N ALA A 268 14.65 -17.38 -25.59
CA ALA A 268 15.95 -16.72 -25.58
C ALA A 268 16.95 -17.54 -24.74
N GLY A 269 18.03 -17.96 -25.33
CA GLY A 269 19.14 -18.56 -24.59
C GLY A 269 19.69 -17.59 -23.55
N ALA A 270 20.30 -18.13 -22.48
CA ALA A 270 20.93 -17.30 -21.47
C ALA A 270 22.01 -16.39 -22.10
N VAL A 271 21.92 -15.09 -21.88
CA VAL A 271 22.93 -14.13 -22.27
C VAL A 271 24.24 -14.52 -21.58
N ARG A 272 25.30 -14.73 -22.34
CA ARG A 272 26.62 -15.11 -21.82
C ARG A 272 27.69 -14.03 -22.05
N GLN A 273 27.42 -13.13 -22.98
CA GLN A 273 28.35 -12.08 -23.36
C GLN A 273 27.59 -10.76 -23.59
N VAL A 274 28.17 -9.69 -23.10
CA VAL A 274 27.66 -8.31 -23.22
C VAL A 274 28.78 -7.47 -23.84
N HIS A 275 28.42 -6.63 -24.80
CA HIS A 275 29.30 -5.60 -25.33
C HIS A 275 28.75 -4.23 -24.98
N VAL A 276 29.52 -3.43 -24.25
CA VAL A 276 29.15 -2.07 -23.82
C VAL A 276 29.86 -1.07 -24.75
N ILE A 277 29.09 -0.20 -25.37
CA ILE A 277 29.59 0.88 -26.23
C ILE A 277 29.47 2.20 -25.43
N GLY A 278 30.60 2.81 -25.17
CA GLY A 278 30.77 3.96 -24.32
C GLY A 278 31.31 3.59 -22.94
N ALA A 279 32.52 4.03 -22.61
CA ALA A 279 33.23 3.72 -21.37
C ALA A 279 33.17 4.89 -20.35
N GLY A 280 32.24 5.83 -20.52
CA GLY A 280 32.00 6.86 -19.51
C GLY A 280 31.46 6.25 -18.22
N SER A 281 31.18 7.08 -17.19
CA SER A 281 30.75 6.65 -15.86
C SER A 281 29.61 5.61 -15.89
N MET A 282 28.56 5.82 -16.69
CA MET A 282 27.47 4.82 -16.83
C MET A 282 27.90 3.53 -17.55
N GLY A 283 28.73 3.64 -18.59
CA GLY A 283 29.19 2.45 -19.34
C GLY A 283 30.10 1.56 -18.51
N GLY A 284 31.00 2.16 -17.75
CA GLY A 284 31.85 1.47 -16.78
C GLY A 284 31.01 0.73 -15.71
N ASP A 285 30.03 1.40 -15.11
CA ASP A 285 29.14 0.80 -14.11
C ASP A 285 28.32 -0.36 -14.69
N ILE A 286 27.80 -0.23 -15.92
CA ILE A 286 27.07 -1.30 -16.60
C ILE A 286 27.99 -2.48 -16.87
N ALA A 287 29.21 -2.24 -17.35
CA ALA A 287 30.19 -3.28 -17.61
C ALA A 287 30.56 -4.04 -16.33
N ALA A 288 30.88 -3.31 -15.26
CA ALA A 288 31.18 -3.87 -13.94
C ALA A 288 30.00 -4.69 -13.40
N TRP A 289 28.79 -4.19 -13.49
CA TRP A 289 27.59 -4.89 -13.06
C TRP A 289 27.36 -6.19 -13.82
N CYS A 290 27.51 -6.17 -15.14
CA CYS A 290 27.41 -7.38 -15.97
C CYS A 290 28.50 -8.42 -15.62
N ALA A 291 29.73 -7.97 -15.41
CA ALA A 291 30.84 -8.85 -15.00
C ALA A 291 30.58 -9.45 -13.61
N TRP A 292 30.09 -8.67 -12.66
CA TRP A 292 29.69 -9.13 -11.32
C TRP A 292 28.65 -10.26 -11.37
N HIS A 293 27.77 -10.22 -12.38
CA HIS A 293 26.74 -11.26 -12.60
C HIS A 293 27.29 -12.45 -13.44
N GLY A 294 28.58 -12.54 -13.64
CA GLY A 294 29.21 -13.67 -14.31
C GLY A 294 29.14 -13.65 -15.84
N LEU A 295 28.77 -12.51 -16.42
CA LEU A 295 28.77 -12.36 -17.88
C LEU A 295 30.14 -12.01 -18.39
N ARG A 296 30.47 -12.50 -19.60
CA ARG A 296 31.66 -12.04 -20.32
C ARG A 296 31.38 -10.65 -20.87
N VAL A 297 32.20 -9.66 -20.51
CA VAL A 297 32.01 -8.28 -20.91
C VAL A 297 33.15 -7.82 -21.81
N SER A 298 32.78 -7.07 -22.83
CA SER A 298 33.70 -6.25 -23.63
C SER A 298 33.23 -4.80 -23.62
N LEU A 299 34.18 -3.87 -23.57
CA LEU A 299 33.94 -2.44 -23.47
C LEU A 299 34.67 -1.73 -24.61
N THR A 300 33.99 -0.78 -25.25
CA THR A 300 34.53 0.04 -26.33
C THR A 300 34.18 1.51 -26.12
N ASP A 301 35.15 2.39 -26.36
CA ASP A 301 34.94 3.85 -26.39
C ASP A 301 35.82 4.47 -27.49
N THR A 302 35.48 5.68 -27.90
CA THR A 302 36.30 6.50 -28.82
C THR A 302 37.56 7.03 -28.14
N LYS A 303 37.59 7.09 -26.81
CA LYS A 303 38.69 7.58 -25.97
C LYS A 303 39.27 6.41 -25.17
N MET A 304 40.52 6.06 -25.41
CA MET A 304 41.21 4.99 -24.65
C MET A 304 41.32 5.31 -23.16
N GLU A 305 41.47 6.57 -22.78
CA GLU A 305 41.50 7.03 -21.39
C GLU A 305 40.24 6.61 -20.64
N ALA A 306 39.05 6.81 -21.26
CA ALA A 306 37.78 6.44 -20.66
C ALA A 306 37.65 4.92 -20.43
N ILE A 307 38.27 4.11 -21.28
CA ILE A 307 38.32 2.65 -21.08
C ILE A 307 39.22 2.30 -19.88
N GLY A 308 40.38 3.00 -19.75
CA GLY A 308 41.28 2.80 -18.62
C GLY A 308 40.66 3.17 -17.28
N ASP A 309 39.87 4.24 -17.24
CA ASP A 309 39.17 4.71 -16.02
C ASP A 309 37.99 3.80 -15.61
N ALA A 310 37.46 3.03 -16.56
CA ALA A 310 36.32 2.12 -16.36
C ALA A 310 36.71 0.69 -15.94
N ILE A 311 37.99 0.33 -15.97
CA ILE A 311 38.53 -1.00 -15.61
C ILE A 311 39.16 -0.94 -14.23
#